data_fe44dab2bca08813420bd1ca39f09201
#
_entry.id   fe44dab2bca08813420bd1ca39f09201
#
_cell.length_a   1.000
_cell.length_b   1.000
_cell.length_c   1.000
_cell.angle_alpha   90.00
_cell.angle_beta   90.00
_cell.angle_gamma   90.00
#
_symmetry.space_group_name_H-M   'P 1'
#
loop_
_entity.id
_entity.type
_entity.pdbx_description
1 polymer ?
#
loop_
_entity_poly.entity_id
_entity_poly.type
_entity_poly.pdbx_seq_one_letter_code
_entity_poly.pdbx_strand_id
1 'polypeptide(L)'
;GLIDIPICKDLSLSFSGCKFLNFPKINAPKAENCTSTFAQNAAMQQLEYWDFSNVTVATNMFKGCSALSSIGDVIFLHTSLSLADSPNIDEDTLNRFGTFANAAGESGVAPLKSLGLPAAALTFNTTAQTYMETEGIIAKLTDENWTVNFADSM
;
A
#
# COMPACT_ATOMS: atom_id res chain seq x y z
N GLY A 1 17.14 5.99 10.67
CA GLY A 1 16.37 6.35 11.85
C GLY A 1 15.05 5.60 11.94
N LEU A 2 14.44 5.70 13.09
CA LEU A 2 13.14 5.10 13.39
C LEU A 2 12.22 6.18 13.94
N ILE A 3 11.00 6.27 13.37
CA ILE A 3 9.90 7.02 13.97
C ILE A 3 9.04 6.01 14.72
N ASP A 4 8.94 6.16 16.03
CA ASP A 4 8.23 5.22 16.89
C ASP A 4 7.00 5.87 17.51
N ILE A 5 5.82 5.47 17.05
CA ILE A 5 4.51 6.00 17.49
C ILE A 5 3.56 4.83 17.73
N PRO A 6 3.87 3.96 18.73
CA PRO A 6 3.27 2.64 18.83
C PRO A 6 1.78 2.65 19.20
N ILE A 7 1.24 3.75 19.73
CA ILE A 7 -0.17 3.85 20.14
C ILE A 7 -1.00 4.78 19.27
N CYS A 8 -0.41 5.42 18.25
CA CYS A 8 -1.11 6.36 17.39
C CYS A 8 -2.07 5.62 16.46
N LYS A 9 -3.34 6.01 16.46
CA LYS A 9 -4.39 5.42 15.62
C LYS A 9 -4.73 6.26 14.40
N ASP A 10 -4.57 7.56 14.47
CA ASP A 10 -4.91 8.49 13.38
C ASP A 10 -3.64 9.16 12.88
N LEU A 11 -3.22 8.77 11.67
CA LEU A 11 -2.07 9.32 10.97
C LEU A 11 -2.48 10.13 9.74
N SER A 12 -3.74 10.53 9.65
CA SER A 12 -4.20 11.34 8.52
C SER A 12 -3.35 12.59 8.37
N LEU A 13 -2.86 12.85 7.14
CA LEU A 13 -2.02 13.99 6.77
C LEU A 13 -0.67 14.10 7.49
N SER A 14 -0.28 13.15 8.33
CA SER A 14 0.88 13.28 9.23
C SER A 14 2.20 13.58 8.53
N PHE A 15 2.41 13.01 7.34
CA PHE A 15 3.63 13.18 6.55
C PHE A 15 3.35 13.77 5.17
N SER A 16 2.18 14.40 4.99
CA SER A 16 1.80 15.02 3.72
C SER A 16 2.73 16.18 3.37
N GLY A 17 3.19 16.23 2.13
CA GLY A 17 4.02 17.32 1.63
C GLY A 17 5.43 17.36 2.18
N CYS A 18 5.90 16.33 2.86
CA CYS A 18 7.29 16.22 3.28
C CYS A 18 8.19 16.00 2.05
N LYS A 19 9.43 16.49 2.10
CA LYS A 19 10.36 16.44 0.97
C LYS A 19 11.46 15.40 1.15
N PHE A 20 11.13 14.28 1.81
CA PHE A 20 12.08 13.18 1.98
C PHE A 20 12.12 12.31 0.73
N LEU A 21 13.33 11.88 0.33
CA LEU A 21 13.53 10.89 -0.72
C LEU A 21 13.17 9.49 -0.22
N ASN A 22 13.61 9.18 1.00
CA ASN A 22 13.33 7.91 1.66
C ASN A 22 12.82 8.20 3.06
N PHE A 23 11.68 7.64 3.40
CA PHE A 23 11.19 7.74 4.77
C PHE A 23 11.94 6.76 5.65
N PRO A 24 12.31 7.18 6.87
CA PRO A 24 12.81 6.25 7.87
C PRO A 24 11.71 5.24 8.20
N LYS A 25 12.11 4.12 8.79
CA LYS A 25 11.14 3.13 9.26
C LYS A 25 10.20 3.78 10.27
N ILE A 26 8.89 3.64 10.02
CA ILE A 26 7.84 4.17 10.90
C ILE A 26 7.18 2.97 11.58
N ASN A 27 7.28 2.93 12.91
CA ASN A 27 6.61 1.91 13.71
C ASN A 27 5.29 2.46 14.22
N ALA A 28 4.20 2.13 13.56
CA ALA A 28 2.85 2.59 13.87
C ALA A 28 1.84 1.43 13.79
N PRO A 29 2.01 0.38 14.61
CA PRO A 29 1.22 -0.85 14.46
C PRO A 29 -0.26 -0.68 14.82
N LYS A 30 -0.63 0.41 15.47
CA LYS A 30 -2.02 0.70 15.85
C LYS A 30 -2.72 1.66 14.88
N ALA A 31 -2.04 2.10 13.81
CA ALA A 31 -2.62 3.01 12.84
C ALA A 31 -3.89 2.43 12.21
N GLU A 32 -4.99 3.17 12.28
CA GLU A 32 -6.28 2.81 11.71
C GLU A 32 -6.65 3.73 10.55
N ASN A 33 -6.49 5.04 10.72
CA ASN A 33 -6.78 6.04 9.68
C ASN A 33 -5.49 6.57 9.07
N CYS A 34 -5.24 6.19 7.82
CA CYS A 34 -4.08 6.63 7.05
C CYS A 34 -4.49 7.50 5.85
N THR A 35 -5.60 8.22 5.96
CA THR A 35 -6.05 9.15 4.90
C THR A 35 -4.96 10.18 4.63
N SER A 36 -4.50 10.25 3.37
CA SER A 36 -3.51 11.22 2.90
C SER A 36 -2.20 11.24 3.71
N THR A 37 -1.84 10.16 4.38
CA THR A 37 -0.67 10.13 5.28
C THR A 37 0.61 10.57 4.58
N PHE A 38 0.86 10.10 3.36
CA PHE A 38 2.05 10.45 2.57
C PHE A 38 1.72 11.29 1.34
N ALA A 39 0.51 11.83 1.23
CA ALA A 39 0.09 12.56 0.04
C ALA A 39 1.03 13.71 -0.30
N GLN A 40 1.20 14.00 -1.60
CA GLN A 40 2.01 15.10 -2.12
C GLN A 40 3.51 15.00 -1.80
N ASN A 41 4.02 13.80 -1.57
CA ASN A 41 5.45 13.54 -1.45
C ASN A 41 6.03 13.15 -2.82
N ALA A 42 6.11 14.12 -3.72
CA ALA A 42 6.52 13.88 -5.10
C ALA A 42 7.96 13.39 -5.25
N ALA A 43 8.80 13.62 -4.24
CA ALA A 43 10.20 13.19 -4.24
C ALA A 43 10.44 11.85 -3.53
N MET A 44 9.47 11.33 -2.80
CA MET A 44 9.62 10.07 -2.06
C MET A 44 9.80 8.90 -3.01
N GLN A 45 10.91 8.19 -2.89
CA GLN A 45 11.25 7.02 -3.71
C GLN A 45 10.97 5.71 -2.98
N GLN A 46 11.16 5.68 -1.67
CA GLN A 46 11.00 4.47 -0.87
C GLN A 46 10.25 4.73 0.41
N LEU A 47 9.40 3.77 0.76
CA LEU A 47 8.85 3.58 2.09
C LEU A 47 9.33 2.20 2.56
N GLU A 48 10.08 2.14 3.66
CA GLU A 48 10.76 0.91 4.09
C GLU A 48 9.77 -0.20 4.42
N TYR A 49 8.72 0.13 5.17
CA TYR A 49 7.64 -0.80 5.43
C TYR A 49 6.41 -0.05 5.98
N TRP A 50 5.25 -0.65 5.84
CA TRP A 50 4.05 -0.15 6.48
C TRP A 50 3.20 -1.30 7.02
N ASP A 51 2.83 -1.20 8.29
CA ASP A 51 1.94 -2.16 8.94
C ASP A 51 0.49 -1.76 8.71
N PHE A 52 -0.19 -2.48 7.83
CA PHE A 52 -1.60 -2.25 7.52
C PHE A 52 -2.55 -3.09 8.39
N SER A 53 -2.04 -3.85 9.36
CA SER A 53 -2.84 -4.82 10.13
C SER A 53 -4.09 -4.20 10.77
N ASN A 54 -4.02 -2.95 11.21
CA ASN A 54 -5.12 -2.24 11.83
C ASN A 54 -5.67 -1.11 10.96
N VAL A 55 -5.15 -0.90 9.75
CA VAL A 55 -5.58 0.17 8.86
C VAL A 55 -6.92 -0.18 8.24
N THR A 56 -7.92 0.66 8.48
CA THR A 56 -9.27 0.54 7.93
C THR A 56 -9.59 1.58 6.87
N VAL A 57 -8.82 2.66 6.81
CA VAL A 57 -8.97 3.73 5.81
C VAL A 57 -7.58 4.14 5.31
N ALA A 58 -7.39 4.05 4.00
CA ALA A 58 -6.13 4.46 3.34
C ALA A 58 -6.41 5.36 2.12
N THR A 59 -7.49 6.13 2.16
CA THR A 59 -7.90 7.03 1.08
C THR A 59 -6.80 8.05 0.80
N ASN A 60 -6.39 8.17 -0.47
CA ASN A 60 -5.37 9.14 -0.91
C ASN A 60 -4.03 9.02 -0.18
N MET A 61 -3.73 7.88 0.44
CA MET A 61 -2.52 7.72 1.24
C MET A 61 -1.25 8.07 0.47
N PHE A 62 -1.19 7.69 -0.81
CA PHE A 62 -0.05 7.94 -1.70
C PHE A 62 -0.38 8.87 -2.86
N LYS A 63 -1.42 9.70 -2.73
CA LYS A 63 -1.78 10.65 -3.79
C LYS A 63 -0.62 11.61 -4.06
N GLY A 64 -0.25 11.77 -5.34
CA GLY A 64 0.84 12.65 -5.75
C GLY A 64 2.24 12.12 -5.44
N CYS A 65 2.39 10.85 -5.06
CA CYS A 65 3.70 10.23 -4.82
C CYS A 65 4.30 9.71 -6.13
N SER A 66 4.63 10.61 -7.04
CA SER A 66 4.99 10.28 -8.43
C SER A 66 6.37 9.60 -8.57
N ALA A 67 7.25 9.74 -7.61
CA ALA A 67 8.57 9.11 -7.63
C ALA A 67 8.62 7.78 -6.85
N LEU A 68 7.54 7.41 -6.17
CA LEU A 68 7.52 6.18 -5.35
C LEU A 68 7.76 4.96 -6.23
N SER A 69 8.79 4.19 -5.87
CA SER A 69 9.18 2.98 -6.61
C SER A 69 9.12 1.73 -5.73
N SER A 70 9.24 1.88 -4.41
CA SER A 70 9.31 0.71 -3.52
C SER A 70 8.58 0.95 -2.21
N ILE A 71 7.78 -0.05 -1.84
CA ILE A 71 7.31 -0.26 -0.47
C ILE A 71 7.95 -1.57 0.00
N GLY A 72 8.83 -1.49 1.00
CA GLY A 72 9.65 -2.62 1.42
C GLY A 72 8.86 -3.80 1.94
N ASP A 73 7.92 -3.55 2.85
CA ASP A 73 7.00 -4.58 3.34
C ASP A 73 5.57 -4.06 3.33
N VAL A 74 4.65 -4.94 2.99
CA VAL A 74 3.21 -4.71 3.11
C VAL A 74 2.72 -5.71 4.16
N ILE A 75 2.27 -5.21 5.31
CA ILE A 75 1.85 -6.06 6.42
C ILE A 75 0.33 -6.13 6.49
N PHE A 76 -0.21 -7.24 6.03
CA PHE A 76 -1.63 -7.60 6.16
C PHE A 76 -2.59 -6.50 5.70
N LEU A 77 -2.39 -5.99 4.48
CA LEU A 77 -3.31 -5.01 3.89
C LEU A 77 -4.67 -5.68 3.66
N HIS A 78 -5.75 -5.07 4.16
CA HIS A 78 -7.12 -5.58 4.00
C HIS A 78 -8.14 -4.46 3.71
N THR A 79 -7.69 -3.29 3.30
CA THR A 79 -8.54 -2.18 2.88
C THR A 79 -8.12 -1.67 1.51
N SER A 80 -8.97 -0.89 0.86
CA SER A 80 -8.66 -0.35 -0.46
C SER A 80 -7.47 0.60 -0.41
N LEU A 81 -6.60 0.50 -1.41
CA LEU A 81 -5.39 1.31 -1.55
C LEU A 81 -5.16 1.66 -3.02
N SER A 82 -4.74 2.89 -3.29
CA SER A 82 -4.39 3.32 -4.65
C SER A 82 -2.93 3.75 -4.74
N LEU A 83 -2.25 3.23 -5.75
CA LEU A 83 -0.92 3.63 -6.19
C LEU A 83 -0.97 4.19 -7.63
N ALA A 84 -2.13 4.71 -8.05
CA ALA A 84 -2.32 5.20 -9.43
C ALA A 84 -1.37 6.34 -9.80
N ASP A 85 -1.01 7.19 -8.84
CA ASP A 85 -0.09 8.31 -9.07
C ASP A 85 1.39 7.91 -9.09
N SER A 86 1.70 6.62 -8.94
CA SER A 86 3.07 6.11 -8.82
C SER A 86 3.42 5.20 -10.01
N PRO A 87 3.90 5.77 -11.14
CA PRO A 87 4.16 4.99 -12.36
C PRO A 87 5.44 4.15 -12.30
N ASN A 88 6.28 4.33 -11.27
CA ASN A 88 7.58 3.69 -11.19
C ASN A 88 7.67 2.56 -10.16
N ILE A 89 6.53 2.05 -9.69
CA ILE A 89 6.52 0.93 -8.73
C ILE A 89 7.27 -0.27 -9.32
N ASP A 90 8.25 -0.78 -8.56
CA ASP A 90 9.10 -1.86 -9.00
C ASP A 90 8.41 -3.25 -8.90
N GLU A 91 9.00 -4.22 -9.59
CA GLU A 91 8.45 -5.57 -9.65
C GLU A 91 8.42 -6.25 -8.28
N ASP A 92 9.43 -6.01 -7.44
CA ASP A 92 9.47 -6.57 -6.09
C ASP A 92 8.28 -6.10 -5.24
N THR A 93 7.95 -4.82 -5.34
CA THR A 93 6.77 -4.26 -4.66
C THR A 93 5.48 -4.86 -5.21
N LEU A 94 5.35 -4.98 -6.52
CA LEU A 94 4.18 -5.62 -7.14
C LEU A 94 4.04 -7.08 -6.69
N ASN A 95 5.14 -7.81 -6.57
CA ASN A 95 5.15 -9.18 -6.07
C ASN A 95 4.67 -9.26 -4.61
N ARG A 96 5.00 -8.26 -3.77
CA ARG A 96 4.51 -8.20 -2.38
C ARG A 96 3.00 -8.04 -2.33
N PHE A 97 2.42 -7.21 -3.20
CA PHE A 97 0.97 -7.11 -3.34
C PHE A 97 0.33 -8.38 -3.89
N GLY A 98 1.08 -9.21 -4.60
CA GLY A 98 0.64 -10.52 -5.10
C GLY A 98 0.84 -11.66 -4.11
N THR A 99 1.29 -11.39 -2.90
CA THR A 99 1.55 -12.38 -1.85
C THR A 99 0.47 -12.29 -0.77
N PHE A 100 -0.11 -13.44 -0.39
CA PHE A 100 -1.10 -13.48 0.69
C PHE A 100 -0.45 -13.76 2.04
N ALA A 101 -0.80 -12.93 3.03
CA ALA A 101 -0.53 -13.20 4.42
C ALA A 101 -1.67 -14.04 5.01
N ASN A 102 -1.36 -14.98 5.88
CA ASN A 102 -2.37 -15.85 6.50
C ASN A 102 -2.91 -15.30 7.82
N ALA A 103 -2.22 -14.32 8.43
CA ALA A 103 -2.60 -13.70 9.69
C ALA A 103 -2.10 -12.26 9.76
N ALA A 104 -2.72 -11.45 10.64
CA ALA A 104 -2.24 -10.09 10.91
C ALA A 104 -0.79 -10.12 11.39
N GLY A 105 0.00 -9.16 10.93
CA GLY A 105 1.43 -9.08 11.24
C GLY A 105 2.34 -9.81 10.26
N GLU A 106 1.79 -10.58 9.33
CA GLU A 106 2.56 -11.19 8.24
C GLU A 106 2.65 -10.23 7.04
N SER A 107 3.76 -10.33 6.29
CA SER A 107 3.91 -9.59 5.04
C SER A 107 2.99 -10.14 3.95
N GLY A 108 2.40 -9.23 3.17
CA GLY A 108 1.47 -9.54 2.11
C GLY A 108 0.09 -8.95 2.35
N VAL A 109 -0.78 -9.09 1.37
CA VAL A 109 -2.18 -8.66 1.49
C VAL A 109 -3.04 -9.77 2.09
N ALA A 110 -4.16 -9.39 2.69
CA ALA A 110 -5.08 -10.39 3.24
C ALA A 110 -5.79 -11.17 2.14
N PRO A 111 -5.95 -12.50 2.28
CA PRO A 111 -6.85 -13.28 1.43
C PRO A 111 -8.30 -13.01 1.87
N LEU A 112 -8.90 -11.94 1.34
CA LEU A 112 -10.16 -11.38 1.85
C LEU A 112 -11.29 -12.42 1.90
N LYS A 113 -11.47 -13.18 0.81
CA LYS A 113 -12.51 -14.19 0.72
C LYS A 113 -12.29 -15.30 1.73
N SER A 114 -11.08 -15.83 1.80
CA SER A 114 -10.74 -16.96 2.69
C SER A 114 -10.92 -16.61 4.15
N LEU A 115 -10.68 -15.34 4.53
CA LEU A 115 -10.81 -14.87 5.90
C LEU A 115 -12.16 -14.23 6.21
N GLY A 116 -13.09 -14.20 5.25
CA GLY A 116 -14.39 -13.59 5.43
C GLY A 116 -14.36 -12.08 5.63
N LEU A 117 -13.33 -11.41 5.12
CA LEU A 117 -13.20 -9.97 5.18
C LEU A 117 -13.96 -9.29 4.03
N PRO A 118 -14.38 -8.03 4.19
CA PRO A 118 -15.04 -7.29 3.12
C PRO A 118 -14.17 -7.19 1.87
N ALA A 119 -14.78 -7.23 0.70
CA ALA A 119 -14.10 -6.97 -0.57
C ALA A 119 -13.48 -5.57 -0.58
N ALA A 120 -12.34 -5.44 -1.23
CA ALA A 120 -11.61 -4.18 -1.33
C ALA A 120 -10.98 -4.05 -2.71
N ALA A 121 -10.48 -2.85 -3.03
CA ALA A 121 -9.90 -2.55 -4.33
C ALA A 121 -8.45 -2.12 -4.20
N LEU A 122 -7.61 -2.63 -5.10
CA LEU A 122 -6.26 -2.14 -5.33
C LEU A 122 -6.23 -1.44 -6.69
N THR A 123 -5.70 -0.23 -6.73
CA THR A 123 -5.50 0.52 -7.96
C THR A 123 -4.01 0.76 -8.17
N PHE A 124 -3.52 0.42 -9.33
CA PHE A 124 -2.13 0.65 -9.73
C PHE A 124 -2.08 1.56 -10.94
N ASN A 125 -0.93 2.20 -11.16
CA ASN A 125 -0.71 2.92 -12.41
C ASN A 125 -0.76 1.92 -13.59
N THR A 126 -1.19 2.39 -14.76
CA THR A 126 -1.29 1.54 -15.96
C THR A 126 0.05 0.91 -16.35
N THR A 127 1.17 1.50 -15.96
CA THR A 127 2.52 0.94 -16.19
C THR A 127 2.74 -0.43 -15.55
N ALA A 128 1.98 -0.77 -14.51
CA ALA A 128 2.11 -2.06 -13.81
C ALA A 128 1.31 -3.20 -14.46
N GLN A 129 0.38 -2.88 -15.35
CA GLN A 129 -0.62 -3.83 -15.82
C GLN A 129 -0.01 -5.06 -16.50
N THR A 130 0.88 -4.86 -17.47
CA THR A 130 1.47 -5.97 -18.23
C THR A 130 2.21 -6.95 -17.33
N TYR A 131 3.01 -6.44 -16.39
CA TYR A 131 3.73 -7.30 -15.44
C TYR A 131 2.77 -8.09 -14.56
N MET A 132 1.77 -7.43 -14.00
CA MET A 132 0.80 -8.07 -13.11
C MET A 132 -0.06 -9.12 -13.83
N GLU A 133 -0.40 -8.90 -15.09
CA GLU A 133 -1.09 -9.88 -15.93
C GLU A 133 -0.17 -11.10 -16.20
N THR A 134 1.04 -10.83 -16.65
CA THR A 134 2.01 -11.89 -17.02
C THR A 134 2.34 -12.79 -15.84
N GLU A 135 2.49 -12.22 -14.65
CA GLU A 135 2.85 -12.97 -13.43
C GLU A 135 1.63 -13.58 -12.72
N GLY A 136 0.42 -13.40 -13.27
CA GLY A 136 -0.80 -13.96 -12.67
C GLY A 136 -1.26 -13.28 -11.39
N ILE A 137 -0.73 -12.11 -11.08
CA ILE A 137 -1.05 -11.38 -9.83
C ILE A 137 -2.51 -10.94 -9.81
N ILE A 138 -3.04 -10.47 -10.95
CA ILE A 138 -4.43 -10.00 -11.05
C ILE A 138 -5.40 -11.14 -10.75
N ALA A 139 -5.23 -12.29 -11.39
CA ALA A 139 -6.10 -13.45 -11.19
C ALA A 139 -6.06 -13.93 -9.74
N LYS A 140 -4.87 -13.97 -9.14
CA LYS A 140 -4.65 -14.39 -7.77
C LYS A 140 -5.39 -13.48 -6.78
N LEU A 141 -5.27 -12.16 -6.96
CA LEU A 141 -5.97 -11.18 -6.13
C LEU A 141 -7.49 -11.26 -6.31
N THR A 142 -7.95 -11.37 -7.54
CA THR A 142 -9.37 -11.45 -7.87
C THR A 142 -10.03 -12.67 -7.24
N ASP A 143 -9.34 -13.81 -7.20
CA ASP A 143 -9.84 -15.04 -6.55
C ASP A 143 -10.10 -14.87 -5.06
N GLU A 144 -9.48 -13.88 -4.43
CA GLU A 144 -9.63 -13.56 -3.02
C GLU A 144 -10.44 -12.28 -2.77
N ASN A 145 -11.30 -11.90 -3.71
CA ASN A 145 -12.21 -10.75 -3.61
C ASN A 145 -11.54 -9.37 -3.63
N TRP A 146 -10.32 -9.29 -4.11
CA TRP A 146 -9.74 -8.00 -4.45
C TRP A 146 -10.21 -7.58 -5.84
N THR A 147 -10.66 -6.35 -5.98
CA THR A 147 -10.83 -5.71 -7.30
C THR A 147 -9.53 -5.03 -7.67
N VAL A 148 -8.99 -5.34 -8.84
CA VAL A 148 -7.75 -4.72 -9.32
C VAL A 148 -8.07 -3.77 -10.46
N ASN A 149 -7.74 -2.50 -10.28
CA ASN A 149 -7.96 -1.43 -11.23
C ASN A 149 -6.63 -0.84 -11.69
N PHE A 150 -6.62 -0.24 -12.88
CA PHE A 150 -5.48 0.50 -13.41
C PHE A 150 -5.93 1.89 -13.84
N ALA A 151 -5.19 2.91 -13.41
CA ALA A 151 -5.45 4.30 -13.74
C ALA A 151 -4.13 5.08 -13.75
N ASP A 152 -4.06 6.15 -14.56
CA ASP A 152 -2.85 6.97 -14.66
C ASP A 152 -2.75 8.02 -13.57
N SER A 153 -3.84 8.29 -12.88
CA SER A 153 -3.91 9.22 -11.76
C SER A 153 -5.10 8.90 -10.85
N MET A 154 -5.02 9.43 -9.66
CA MET A 154 -6.10 9.31 -8.68
C MET A 154 -7.17 10.37 -8.90
#